data_acb2ec4518709325c51969baff4b4b20
#
_entry.id   acb2ec4518709325c51969baff4b4b20
#
_cell.length_a   1.000
_cell.length_b   1.000
_cell.length_c   1.000
_cell.angle_alpha   90.00
_cell.angle_beta   90.00
_cell.angle_gamma   90.00
#
_symmetry.space_group_name_H-M   'P 1'
#
loop_
_entity.id
_entity.type
_entity.pdbx_description
1 polymer ?
#
loop_
_entity_poly.entity_id
_entity_poly.type
_entity_poly.pdbx_seq_one_letter_code
_entity_poly.pdbx_strand_id
1 'polypeptide(L)'
;MSVPMTIESKAIKILEEYQGANNYILNLKSKLEKNPKFFPTRSQCDYIFTNKDVVPKVARKWVLLDSYFAQKLADEKFLMTIPEKIWIEKLLSETDKAYHIWGKFGDNQDLHDIWVPKVAIIKDNKVEIEKIDYSKYKHRPPLEHQKVAIESLLKNKKFILADDMGLGKTTSTIIAALETGAKKILIICPASLKINWEREFWLYSNKKTFVCDGKNFSDDAEILIMNYDIIKNFHDPKDKTNSKIFNSNIDLVIIDEAHYIQNVQAQRTKLINDLVKNVERLWLLTGTPMTSRPINY
;
A
#
# COMPACT_ATOMS: atom_id res chain seq x y z
N MET A 1 -34.90 43.84 15.66
CA MET A 1 -33.57 43.43 16.07
C MET A 1 -33.70 42.07 16.78
N SER A 2 -33.20 41.00 16.20
CA SER A 2 -33.25 39.67 16.84
C SER A 2 -32.24 39.63 17.99
N VAL A 3 -32.70 39.26 19.16
CA VAL A 3 -31.83 39.07 20.36
C VAL A 3 -30.76 38.02 19.96
N PRO A 4 -29.47 38.28 20.18
CA PRO A 4 -28.44 37.34 19.87
C PRO A 4 -28.61 36.07 20.72
N MET A 5 -28.69 34.90 20.05
CA MET A 5 -28.81 33.60 20.73
C MET A 5 -27.60 33.37 21.62
N THR A 6 -27.83 32.97 22.88
CA THR A 6 -26.75 32.57 23.80
C THR A 6 -26.00 31.34 23.29
N ILE A 7 -24.82 31.09 23.79
CA ILE A 7 -23.98 29.93 23.44
C ILE A 7 -24.73 28.64 23.78
N GLU A 8 -25.38 28.61 24.93
CA GLU A 8 -26.18 27.47 25.39
C GLU A 8 -27.39 27.21 24.48
N SER A 9 -28.08 28.25 24.04
CA SER A 9 -29.20 28.13 23.09
C SER A 9 -28.74 27.57 21.72
N LYS A 10 -27.57 27.98 21.26
CA LYS A 10 -26.97 27.42 20.05
C LYS A 10 -26.59 25.95 20.22
N ALA A 11 -26.04 25.57 21.38
CA ALA A 11 -25.70 24.18 21.68
C ALA A 11 -26.95 23.29 21.77
N ILE A 12 -28.02 23.78 22.39
CA ILE A 12 -29.32 23.08 22.46
C ILE A 12 -29.86 22.81 21.06
N LYS A 13 -29.88 23.81 20.17
CA LYS A 13 -30.34 23.63 18.80
C LYS A 13 -29.54 22.58 18.05
N ILE A 14 -28.19 22.54 18.24
CA ILE A 14 -27.35 21.51 17.67
C ILE A 14 -27.70 20.12 18.23
N LEU A 15 -27.96 20.01 19.56
CA LEU A 15 -28.37 18.74 20.16
C LEU A 15 -29.71 18.23 19.60
N GLU A 16 -30.70 19.09 19.43
CA GLU A 16 -32.02 18.73 18.87
C GLU A 16 -31.89 18.17 17.45
N GLU A 17 -31.06 18.80 16.60
CA GLU A 17 -30.86 18.45 15.21
C GLU A 17 -29.82 17.35 15.02
N TYR A 18 -29.05 16.95 16.06
CA TYR A 18 -27.93 16.02 15.94
C TYR A 18 -28.37 14.62 15.56
N GLN A 19 -27.84 14.13 14.45
CA GLN A 19 -28.04 12.77 13.93
C GLN A 19 -26.72 11.97 13.84
N GLY A 20 -25.63 12.51 14.37
CA GLY A 20 -24.33 11.88 14.38
C GLY A 20 -24.21 10.74 15.40
N ALA A 21 -23.07 10.03 15.37
CA ALA A 21 -22.82 8.86 16.20
C ALA A 21 -21.93 9.12 17.45
N ASN A 22 -21.67 10.38 17.78
CA ASN A 22 -20.90 10.70 18.97
C ASN A 22 -21.71 10.39 20.25
N ASN A 23 -21.33 9.32 20.96
CA ASN A 23 -22.05 8.84 22.13
C ASN A 23 -22.19 9.88 23.25
N TYR A 24 -21.21 10.77 23.43
CA TYR A 24 -21.30 11.82 24.42
C TYR A 24 -22.37 12.86 24.03
N ILE A 25 -22.40 13.29 22.77
CA ILE A 25 -23.43 14.20 22.26
C ILE A 25 -24.80 13.52 22.26
N LEU A 26 -24.92 12.25 21.91
CA LEU A 26 -26.15 11.46 21.99
C LEU A 26 -26.66 11.36 23.43
N ASN A 27 -25.76 11.17 24.40
CA ASN A 27 -26.11 11.17 25.82
C ASN A 27 -26.65 12.53 26.28
N LEU A 28 -26.01 13.64 25.83
CA LEU A 28 -26.51 14.98 26.12
C LEU A 28 -27.86 15.23 25.45
N LYS A 29 -28.07 14.76 24.21
CA LYS A 29 -29.35 14.82 23.51
C LYS A 29 -30.43 14.05 24.28
N SER A 30 -30.15 12.83 24.72
CA SER A 30 -31.08 12.04 25.54
C SER A 30 -31.41 12.70 26.88
N LYS A 31 -30.46 13.43 27.50
CA LYS A 31 -30.75 14.24 28.68
C LYS A 31 -31.69 15.40 28.40
N LEU A 32 -31.51 16.07 27.28
CA LEU A 32 -32.41 17.16 26.83
C LEU A 32 -33.82 16.64 26.57
N GLU A 33 -33.94 15.48 25.88
CA GLU A 33 -35.25 14.83 25.60
C GLU A 33 -35.99 14.44 26.89
N LYS A 34 -35.26 13.95 27.92
CA LYS A 34 -35.84 13.59 29.19
C LYS A 34 -36.15 14.78 30.10
N ASN A 35 -35.42 15.86 29.93
CA ASN A 35 -35.61 17.08 30.70
C ASN A 35 -35.46 18.33 29.81
N PRO A 36 -36.57 18.91 29.32
CA PRO A 36 -36.55 20.10 28.47
C PRO A 36 -35.93 21.36 29.10
N LYS A 37 -35.71 21.32 30.44
CA LYS A 37 -34.99 22.39 31.15
C LYS A 37 -33.49 22.11 31.32
N PHE A 38 -32.97 21.05 30.64
CA PHE A 38 -31.56 20.76 30.65
C PHE A 38 -30.78 21.81 29.87
N PHE A 39 -29.76 22.39 30.53
CA PHE A 39 -28.83 23.31 29.89
C PHE A 39 -27.42 22.70 29.97
N PRO A 40 -26.74 22.54 28.81
CA PRO A 40 -25.37 22.04 28.81
C PRO A 40 -24.44 23.08 29.45
N THR A 41 -23.46 22.59 30.26
CA THR A 41 -22.42 23.42 30.81
C THR A 41 -21.54 24.04 29.73
N ARG A 42 -20.76 25.08 30.05
CA ARG A 42 -19.88 25.72 29.10
C ARG A 42 -18.92 24.71 28.43
N SER A 43 -18.30 23.83 29.20
CA SER A 43 -17.44 22.77 28.69
C SER A 43 -18.18 21.81 27.77
N GLN A 44 -19.45 21.52 28.08
CA GLN A 44 -20.30 20.68 27.19
C GLN A 44 -20.66 21.41 25.89
N CYS A 45 -20.92 22.71 25.94
CA CYS A 45 -21.13 23.52 24.75
C CYS A 45 -19.90 23.52 23.85
N ASP A 46 -18.71 23.75 24.41
CA ASP A 46 -17.47 23.76 23.67
C ASP A 46 -17.21 22.38 23.02
N TYR A 47 -17.48 21.29 23.71
CA TYR A 47 -17.41 19.93 23.17
C TYR A 47 -18.41 19.73 22.01
N ILE A 48 -19.66 20.17 22.15
CA ILE A 48 -20.68 20.07 21.10
C ILE A 48 -20.25 20.85 19.85
N PHE A 49 -19.77 22.09 20.01
CA PHE A 49 -19.34 22.91 18.88
C PHE A 49 -18.13 22.33 18.16
N THR A 50 -17.21 21.72 18.89
CA THR A 50 -16.01 21.09 18.31
C THR A 50 -16.34 19.79 17.58
N ASN A 51 -17.33 19.03 18.04
CA ASN A 51 -17.60 17.66 17.58
C ASN A 51 -18.92 17.47 16.84
N LYS A 52 -19.73 18.53 16.65
CA LYS A 52 -21.04 18.45 15.95
C LYS A 52 -20.94 17.93 14.52
N ASP A 53 -19.86 18.26 13.83
CA ASP A 53 -19.63 17.91 12.43
C ASP A 53 -18.81 16.61 12.29
N VAL A 54 -18.48 15.97 13.42
CA VAL A 54 -17.85 14.63 13.42
C VAL A 54 -18.95 13.60 13.12
N VAL A 55 -19.48 13.65 11.92
CA VAL A 55 -20.11 12.48 11.33
C VAL A 55 -18.98 11.47 11.17
N PRO A 56 -19.09 10.25 11.73
CA PRO A 56 -18.05 9.26 11.54
C PRO A 56 -17.94 8.99 10.03
N LYS A 57 -16.91 9.51 9.39
CA LYS A 57 -16.56 9.14 7.99
C LYS A 57 -16.24 7.65 7.86
N VAL A 58 -16.35 6.89 8.96
CA VAL A 58 -15.86 5.52 9.14
C VAL A 58 -16.97 4.59 9.64
N ALA A 59 -18.24 4.84 9.33
CA ALA A 59 -19.30 3.89 9.66
C ALA A 59 -19.39 2.81 8.58
N ARG A 60 -19.44 1.53 9.02
CA ARG A 60 -19.72 0.35 8.20
C ARG A 60 -18.78 0.15 7.02
N LYS A 61 -17.47 0.11 7.25
CA LYS A 61 -16.49 -0.22 6.22
C LYS A 61 -15.38 -1.13 6.74
N TRP A 62 -14.79 -1.88 5.84
CA TRP A 62 -13.55 -2.57 6.08
C TRP A 62 -12.37 -1.60 6.04
N VAL A 63 -11.46 -1.75 6.98
CA VAL A 63 -10.21 -0.98 7.07
C VAL A 63 -9.05 -1.98 7.12
N LEU A 64 -8.06 -1.78 6.27
CA LEU A 64 -6.84 -2.59 6.27
C LEU A 64 -5.94 -2.16 7.44
N LEU A 65 -5.31 -3.14 8.06
CA LEU A 65 -4.37 -2.95 9.17
C LEU A 65 -2.95 -3.23 8.71
N ASP A 66 -1.98 -2.48 9.24
CA ASP A 66 -0.58 -2.87 9.07
C ASP A 66 -0.29 -4.19 9.79
N SER A 67 0.70 -4.93 9.28
CA SER A 67 1.02 -6.27 9.73
C SER A 67 1.44 -6.34 11.21
N TYR A 68 2.11 -5.32 11.72
CA TYR A 68 2.55 -5.28 13.11
C TYR A 68 1.36 -5.13 14.06
N PHE A 69 0.46 -4.21 13.77
CA PHE A 69 -0.74 -4.02 14.59
C PHE A 69 -1.70 -5.20 14.46
N ALA A 70 -1.84 -5.76 13.26
CA ALA A 70 -2.65 -6.96 13.02
C ALA A 70 -2.17 -8.15 13.86
N GLN A 71 -0.85 -8.39 13.92
CA GLN A 71 -0.27 -9.43 14.78
C GLN A 71 -0.53 -9.15 16.26
N LYS A 72 -0.24 -7.93 16.71
CA LYS A 72 -0.48 -7.54 18.10
C LYS A 72 -1.94 -7.72 18.52
N LEU A 73 -2.87 -7.35 17.62
CA LEU A 73 -4.29 -7.51 17.86
C LEU A 73 -4.70 -8.99 17.93
N ALA A 74 -4.12 -9.86 17.09
CA ALA A 74 -4.34 -11.29 17.12
C ALA A 74 -3.88 -11.87 18.47
N ASP A 75 -2.72 -11.47 18.95
CA ASP A 75 -2.16 -11.92 20.23
C ASP A 75 -3.03 -11.45 21.41
N GLU A 76 -3.43 -10.18 21.45
CA GLU A 76 -4.24 -9.60 22.53
C GLU A 76 -5.67 -10.16 22.60
N LYS A 77 -6.23 -10.54 21.45
CA LYS A 77 -7.61 -11.07 21.34
C LYS A 77 -7.67 -12.58 21.19
N PHE A 78 -6.53 -13.29 21.30
CA PHE A 78 -6.42 -14.75 21.16
C PHE A 78 -7.01 -15.26 19.84
N LEU A 79 -6.79 -14.53 18.74
CA LEU A 79 -7.33 -14.90 17.43
C LEU A 79 -6.52 -16.05 16.82
N MET A 80 -7.23 -16.99 16.17
CA MET A 80 -6.61 -18.13 15.47
C MET A 80 -5.85 -17.70 14.20
N THR A 81 -6.20 -16.53 13.63
CA THR A 81 -5.60 -15.98 12.43
C THR A 81 -5.31 -14.49 12.60
N ILE A 82 -4.27 -14.01 11.94
CA ILE A 82 -3.92 -12.58 11.94
C ILE A 82 -4.94 -11.83 11.07
N PRO A 83 -5.65 -10.83 11.59
CA PRO A 83 -6.66 -10.11 10.82
C PRO A 83 -6.00 -9.07 9.91
N GLU A 84 -6.07 -9.26 8.59
CA GLU A 84 -5.60 -8.26 7.61
C GLU A 84 -6.47 -7.01 7.58
N LYS A 85 -7.73 -7.15 7.97
CA LYS A 85 -8.73 -6.09 7.94
C LYS A 85 -9.67 -6.18 9.13
N ILE A 86 -10.22 -5.03 9.51
CA ILE A 86 -11.23 -4.89 10.55
C ILE A 86 -12.47 -4.24 9.95
N TRP A 87 -13.64 -4.80 10.26
CA TRP A 87 -14.92 -4.15 9.97
C TRP A 87 -15.28 -3.19 11.09
N ILE A 88 -15.49 -1.93 10.77
CA ILE A 88 -15.94 -0.94 11.73
C ILE A 88 -17.45 -0.83 11.64
N GLU A 89 -18.13 -1.33 12.66
CA GLU A 89 -19.59 -1.16 12.80
C GLU A 89 -19.92 0.23 13.34
N LYS A 90 -19.16 0.69 14.34
CA LYS A 90 -19.41 1.97 14.99
C LYS A 90 -18.12 2.59 15.52
N LEU A 91 -17.94 3.88 15.31
CA LEU A 91 -16.93 4.68 16.01
C LEU A 91 -17.47 5.05 17.38
N LEU A 92 -16.78 4.65 18.44
CA LEU A 92 -17.15 4.94 19.84
C LEU A 92 -16.55 6.28 20.29
N SER A 93 -15.28 6.49 20.00
CA SER A 93 -14.58 7.74 20.25
C SER A 93 -13.34 7.87 19.37
N GLU A 94 -12.74 9.06 19.36
CA GLU A 94 -11.53 9.34 18.59
C GLU A 94 -10.60 10.22 19.42
N THR A 95 -9.30 9.95 19.30
CA THR A 95 -8.22 10.77 19.79
C THR A 95 -7.32 11.21 18.65
N ASP A 96 -6.35 12.08 18.90
CA ASP A 96 -5.37 12.48 17.89
C ASP A 96 -4.59 11.30 17.33
N LYS A 97 -4.40 10.23 18.12
CA LYS A 97 -3.54 9.08 17.80
C LYS A 97 -4.30 7.80 17.48
N ALA A 98 -5.56 7.64 17.89
CA ALA A 98 -6.28 6.39 17.77
C ALA A 98 -7.79 6.59 17.60
N TYR A 99 -8.44 5.58 16.96
CA TYR A 99 -9.88 5.39 16.94
C TYR A 99 -10.29 4.33 17.96
N HIS A 100 -11.31 4.61 18.75
CA HIS A 100 -11.99 3.64 19.59
C HIS A 100 -13.25 3.18 18.85
N ILE A 101 -13.31 1.92 18.51
CA ILE A 101 -14.34 1.38 17.61
C ILE A 101 -15.05 0.16 18.20
N TRP A 102 -16.25 -0.06 17.74
CA TRP A 102 -16.98 -1.32 17.86
C TRP A 102 -16.90 -2.02 16.52
N GLY A 103 -16.21 -3.15 16.45
CA GLY A 103 -15.87 -3.77 15.18
C GLY A 103 -15.62 -5.27 15.26
N LYS A 104 -15.46 -5.92 14.10
CA LYS A 104 -15.18 -7.34 13.98
C LYS A 104 -13.99 -7.62 13.06
N PHE A 105 -13.35 -8.77 13.23
CA PHE A 105 -12.16 -9.17 12.50
C PHE A 105 -12.48 -10.24 11.46
N GLY A 106 -12.00 -10.04 10.23
CA GLY A 106 -12.13 -11.06 9.19
C GLY A 106 -13.54 -11.61 9.09
N ASP A 107 -13.68 -12.91 9.11
CA ASP A 107 -14.98 -13.62 9.02
C ASP A 107 -15.65 -13.86 10.39
N ASN A 108 -15.02 -13.43 11.48
CA ASN A 108 -15.63 -13.50 12.81
C ASN A 108 -16.84 -12.57 12.87
N GLN A 109 -17.97 -13.09 13.35
CA GLN A 109 -19.22 -12.33 13.47
C GLN A 109 -19.32 -11.57 14.80
N ASP A 110 -18.45 -11.88 15.78
CA ASP A 110 -18.46 -11.22 17.08
C ASP A 110 -17.93 -9.80 16.98
N LEU A 111 -18.62 -8.86 17.61
CA LEU A 111 -18.23 -7.48 17.73
C LEU A 111 -17.36 -7.25 18.96
N HIS A 112 -16.28 -6.57 18.80
CA HIS A 112 -15.30 -6.26 19.82
C HIS A 112 -15.12 -4.76 20.02
N ASP A 113 -14.83 -4.36 21.24
CA ASP A 113 -14.37 -3.03 21.62
C ASP A 113 -12.86 -2.94 21.38
N ILE A 114 -12.43 -2.03 20.50
CA ILE A 114 -11.05 -2.01 20.00
C ILE A 114 -10.54 -0.58 19.86
N TRP A 115 -9.32 -0.38 20.32
CA TRP A 115 -8.53 0.82 20.02
C TRP A 115 -7.61 0.58 18.82
N VAL A 116 -7.82 1.30 17.73
CA VAL A 116 -7.01 1.20 16.50
C VAL A 116 -6.17 2.46 16.36
N PRO A 117 -4.84 2.37 16.48
CA PRO A 117 -3.97 3.50 16.20
C PRO A 117 -4.16 4.01 14.77
N LYS A 118 -4.24 5.34 14.59
CA LYS A 118 -4.41 5.93 13.24
C LYS A 118 -3.28 5.57 12.30
N VAL A 119 -2.07 5.37 12.82
CA VAL A 119 -0.90 4.94 12.04
C VAL A 119 -0.98 3.49 11.58
N ALA A 120 -1.77 2.64 12.27
CA ALA A 120 -1.98 1.25 11.89
C ALA A 120 -3.04 1.06 10.80
N ILE A 121 -3.81 2.11 10.51
CA ILE A 121 -4.76 2.08 9.41
C ILE A 121 -3.99 2.35 8.14
N ILE A 122 -3.85 1.34 7.30
CA ILE A 122 -3.41 1.54 5.93
C ILE A 122 -4.50 2.39 5.28
N LYS A 123 -4.22 3.69 5.16
CA LYS A 123 -5.06 4.54 4.33
C LYS A 123 -5.09 3.85 2.98
N ASP A 124 -6.27 3.41 2.59
CA ASP A 124 -6.52 3.06 1.21
C ASP A 124 -6.14 4.31 0.40
N ASN A 125 -4.87 4.43 0.05
CA ASN A 125 -4.53 5.08 -1.17
C ASN A 125 -5.12 4.15 -2.22
N LYS A 126 -6.44 4.26 -2.43
CA LYS A 126 -6.99 4.00 -3.73
C LYS A 126 -6.26 4.98 -4.64
N VAL A 127 -5.10 4.58 -5.10
CA VAL A 127 -4.74 4.88 -6.46
C VAL A 127 -5.91 4.28 -7.21
N GLU A 128 -6.88 5.11 -7.60
CA GLU A 128 -7.88 4.74 -8.59
C GLU A 128 -7.03 4.39 -9.79
N ILE A 129 -6.77 3.10 -9.94
CA ILE A 129 -6.16 2.60 -11.16
C ILE A 129 -7.26 2.84 -12.16
N GLU A 130 -7.07 3.81 -13.06
CA GLU A 130 -7.90 3.95 -14.24
C GLU A 130 -8.07 2.54 -14.79
N LYS A 131 -9.31 2.15 -15.03
CA LYS A 131 -9.64 0.77 -15.41
C LYS A 131 -8.77 0.38 -16.60
N ILE A 132 -7.83 -0.53 -16.36
CA ILE A 132 -6.83 -0.90 -17.37
C ILE A 132 -7.58 -1.46 -18.58
N ASP A 133 -7.34 -0.87 -19.72
CA ASP A 133 -7.84 -1.41 -20.99
C ASP A 133 -6.94 -2.56 -21.46
N TYR A 134 -7.30 -3.78 -21.07
CA TYR A 134 -6.58 -4.97 -21.49
C TYR A 134 -6.78 -5.32 -22.98
N SER A 135 -7.73 -4.66 -23.70
CA SER A 135 -7.99 -4.92 -25.11
C SER A 135 -6.79 -4.59 -26.01
N LYS A 136 -5.91 -3.68 -25.56
CA LYS A 136 -4.67 -3.33 -26.26
C LYS A 136 -3.63 -4.47 -26.29
N TYR A 137 -3.74 -5.44 -25.38
CA TYR A 137 -2.86 -6.61 -25.31
C TYR A 137 -3.42 -7.82 -26.08
N LYS A 138 -3.91 -7.59 -27.30
CA LYS A 138 -4.67 -8.59 -28.10
C LYS A 138 -3.89 -9.86 -28.41
N HIS A 139 -2.56 -9.77 -28.60
CA HIS A 139 -1.75 -10.93 -28.96
C HIS A 139 -1.62 -11.95 -27.83
N ARG A 140 -1.58 -11.47 -26.58
CA ARG A 140 -1.49 -12.29 -25.38
C ARG A 140 -2.19 -11.59 -24.22
N PRO A 141 -3.53 -11.64 -24.15
CA PRO A 141 -4.27 -10.97 -23.07
C PRO A 141 -3.95 -11.64 -21.72
N PRO A 142 -3.86 -10.87 -20.64
CA PRO A 142 -3.61 -11.43 -19.32
C PRO A 142 -4.78 -12.28 -18.84
N LEU A 143 -4.45 -13.41 -18.21
CA LEU A 143 -5.42 -14.27 -17.52
C LEU A 143 -5.97 -13.57 -16.26
N GLU A 144 -7.09 -14.03 -15.71
CA GLU A 144 -7.74 -13.37 -14.57
C GLU A 144 -6.82 -13.24 -13.36
N HIS A 145 -6.08 -14.30 -12.99
CA HIS A 145 -5.11 -14.23 -11.89
C HIS A 145 -3.97 -13.25 -12.19
N GLN A 146 -3.55 -13.11 -13.45
CA GLN A 146 -2.54 -12.14 -13.86
C GLN A 146 -3.04 -10.70 -13.75
N LYS A 147 -4.32 -10.44 -13.99
CA LYS A 147 -4.92 -9.11 -13.77
C LYS A 147 -4.83 -8.70 -12.32
N VAL A 148 -5.07 -9.63 -11.38
CA VAL A 148 -4.91 -9.38 -9.93
C VAL A 148 -3.46 -9.02 -9.60
N ALA A 149 -2.48 -9.74 -10.16
CA ALA A 149 -1.06 -9.45 -9.99
C ALA A 149 -0.69 -8.07 -10.56
N ILE A 150 -1.19 -7.74 -11.77
CA ILE A 150 -0.97 -6.43 -12.41
C ILE A 150 -1.50 -5.30 -11.54
N GLU A 151 -2.74 -5.41 -11.06
CA GLU A 151 -3.34 -4.40 -10.17
C GLU A 151 -2.56 -4.24 -8.87
N SER A 152 -2.06 -5.35 -8.29
CA SER A 152 -1.26 -5.32 -7.07
C SER A 152 0.07 -4.60 -7.26
N LEU A 153 0.77 -4.85 -8.37
CA LEU A 153 2.00 -4.18 -8.75
C LEU A 153 1.78 -2.68 -8.98
N LEU A 154 0.69 -2.29 -9.63
CA LEU A 154 0.36 -0.88 -9.88
C LEU A 154 0.00 -0.13 -8.60
N LYS A 155 -0.75 -0.76 -7.71
CA LYS A 155 -1.14 -0.18 -6.40
C LYS A 155 0.07 0.10 -5.51
N ASN A 156 1.13 -0.71 -5.63
CA ASN A 156 2.25 -0.67 -4.72
C ASN A 156 3.54 -0.22 -5.41
N LYS A 157 4.15 0.85 -4.90
CA LYS A 157 5.47 1.29 -5.38
C LYS A 157 6.56 0.28 -5.07
N LYS A 158 6.48 -0.40 -3.93
CA LYS A 158 7.39 -1.50 -3.55
C LYS A 158 6.56 -2.74 -3.28
N PHE A 159 6.84 -3.82 -4.00
CA PHE A 159 6.02 -5.02 -3.95
C PHE A 159 6.83 -6.30 -4.21
N ILE A 160 6.43 -7.38 -3.54
CA ILE A 160 6.96 -8.72 -3.79
C ILE A 160 5.85 -9.54 -4.44
N LEU A 161 6.04 -9.92 -5.70
CA LEU A 161 5.16 -10.84 -6.41
C LEU A 161 5.67 -12.27 -6.21
N ALA A 162 5.01 -12.99 -5.32
CA ALA A 162 5.40 -14.32 -4.86
C ALA A 162 4.52 -15.44 -5.42
N ASP A 163 4.04 -15.28 -6.65
CA ASP A 163 3.24 -16.28 -7.34
C ASP A 163 4.06 -17.53 -7.66
N ASP A 164 3.42 -18.68 -7.71
CA ASP A 164 4.05 -19.94 -8.06
C ASP A 164 4.73 -19.90 -9.44
N MET A 165 5.66 -20.84 -9.65
CA MET A 165 6.32 -20.99 -10.95
C MET A 165 5.27 -21.32 -12.05
N GLY A 166 5.45 -20.74 -13.23
CA GLY A 166 4.56 -21.00 -14.38
C GLY A 166 3.30 -20.13 -14.44
N LEU A 167 2.95 -19.35 -13.40
CA LEU A 167 1.78 -18.47 -13.42
C LEU A 167 1.94 -17.19 -14.28
N GLY A 168 3.08 -17.05 -14.95
CA GLY A 168 3.33 -15.94 -15.87
C GLY A 168 3.64 -14.62 -15.19
N LYS A 169 4.40 -14.64 -14.09
CA LYS A 169 4.88 -13.43 -13.39
C LYS A 169 5.51 -12.41 -14.35
N THR A 170 6.31 -12.88 -15.31
CA THR A 170 6.95 -12.03 -16.32
C THR A 170 5.92 -11.24 -17.11
N THR A 171 4.89 -11.90 -17.63
CA THR A 171 3.78 -11.27 -18.37
C THR A 171 3.06 -10.22 -17.52
N SER A 172 2.65 -10.58 -16.30
CA SER A 172 1.98 -9.66 -15.38
C SER A 172 2.83 -8.43 -15.09
N THR A 173 4.12 -8.65 -14.86
CA THR A 173 5.07 -7.57 -14.54
C THR A 173 5.32 -6.66 -15.72
N ILE A 174 5.44 -7.18 -16.94
CA ILE A 174 5.61 -6.39 -18.16
C ILE A 174 4.39 -5.50 -18.39
N ILE A 175 3.19 -6.07 -18.32
CA ILE A 175 1.96 -5.30 -18.50
C ILE A 175 1.87 -4.21 -17.42
N ALA A 176 2.08 -4.55 -16.15
CA ALA A 176 2.10 -3.57 -15.08
C ALA A 176 3.15 -2.48 -15.32
N ALA A 177 4.36 -2.83 -15.73
CA ALA A 177 5.43 -1.86 -16.00
C ALA A 177 5.06 -0.88 -17.11
N LEU A 178 4.41 -1.34 -18.16
CA LEU A 178 3.92 -0.50 -19.25
C LEU A 178 2.81 0.46 -18.78
N GLU A 179 1.93 -0.01 -17.89
CA GLU A 179 0.84 0.80 -17.31
C GLU A 179 1.32 1.84 -16.30
N THR A 180 2.53 1.70 -15.72
CA THR A 180 3.06 2.73 -14.80
C THR A 180 3.43 4.04 -15.49
N GLY A 181 3.61 4.04 -16.82
CA GLY A 181 4.18 5.16 -17.56
C GLY A 181 5.69 5.36 -17.31
N ALA A 182 6.39 4.41 -16.68
CA ALA A 182 7.82 4.48 -16.44
C ALA A 182 8.59 4.68 -17.75
N LYS A 183 9.46 5.67 -17.76
CA LYS A 183 10.28 6.01 -18.95
C LYS A 183 11.51 5.13 -19.01
N LYS A 184 12.10 4.81 -17.88
CA LYS A 184 13.32 4.00 -17.78
C LYS A 184 13.16 2.87 -16.78
N ILE A 185 13.30 1.63 -17.24
CA ILE A 185 13.09 0.41 -16.47
C ILE A 185 14.40 -0.37 -16.43
N LEU A 186 14.81 -0.79 -15.23
CA LEU A 186 15.91 -1.71 -15.04
C LEU A 186 15.39 -3.07 -14.61
N ILE A 187 15.78 -4.11 -15.35
CA ILE A 187 15.48 -5.50 -15.02
C ILE A 187 16.76 -6.19 -14.60
N ILE A 188 16.76 -6.75 -13.41
CA ILE A 188 17.84 -7.57 -12.87
C ILE A 188 17.32 -9.00 -12.77
N CYS A 189 17.94 -9.92 -13.53
CA CYS A 189 17.49 -11.31 -13.61
C CYS A 189 18.70 -12.27 -13.70
N PRO A 190 18.50 -13.58 -13.55
CA PRO A 190 19.52 -14.57 -13.90
C PRO A 190 20.00 -14.43 -15.34
N ALA A 191 21.28 -14.71 -15.59
CA ALA A 191 21.92 -14.53 -16.91
C ALA A 191 21.16 -15.28 -18.03
N SER A 192 20.64 -16.46 -17.75
CA SER A 192 19.87 -17.29 -18.67
C SER A 192 18.52 -16.70 -19.08
N LEU A 193 17.97 -15.79 -18.28
CA LEU A 193 16.65 -15.20 -18.50
C LEU A 193 16.68 -13.85 -19.23
N LYS A 194 17.85 -13.24 -19.44
CA LYS A 194 17.95 -11.92 -20.09
C LYS A 194 17.28 -11.85 -21.45
N ILE A 195 17.57 -12.82 -22.31
CA ILE A 195 17.00 -12.86 -23.68
C ILE A 195 15.49 -13.17 -23.64
N ASN A 196 15.05 -13.96 -22.64
CA ASN A 196 13.61 -14.20 -22.46
C ASN A 196 12.88 -12.91 -22.09
N TRP A 197 13.43 -12.11 -21.15
CA TRP A 197 12.87 -10.82 -20.79
C TRP A 197 12.79 -9.86 -21.99
N GLU A 198 13.85 -9.80 -22.80
CA GLU A 198 13.86 -8.98 -24.03
C GLU A 198 12.75 -9.39 -24.99
N ARG A 199 12.64 -10.69 -25.28
CA ARG A 199 11.60 -11.25 -26.18
C ARG A 199 10.20 -10.99 -25.65
N GLU A 200 9.96 -11.21 -24.37
CA GLU A 200 8.65 -10.98 -23.76
C GLU A 200 8.29 -9.48 -23.82
N PHE A 201 9.22 -8.54 -23.54
CA PHE A 201 8.94 -7.12 -23.69
C PHE A 201 8.61 -6.73 -25.14
N TRP A 202 9.32 -7.32 -26.10
CA TRP A 202 9.05 -7.07 -27.53
C TRP A 202 7.65 -7.49 -27.95
N LEU A 203 7.05 -8.52 -27.34
CA LEU A 203 5.67 -8.94 -27.61
C LEU A 203 4.62 -7.91 -27.15
N TYR A 204 4.95 -7.08 -26.19
CA TYR A 204 3.99 -6.15 -25.56
C TYR A 204 4.25 -4.68 -25.90
N SER A 205 5.43 -4.32 -26.34
CA SER A 205 5.79 -2.92 -26.61
C SER A 205 6.91 -2.78 -27.63
N ASN A 206 6.98 -1.60 -28.24
CA ASN A 206 8.09 -1.20 -29.13
C ASN A 206 9.18 -0.43 -28.37
N LYS A 207 9.21 -0.50 -27.02
CA LYS A 207 10.21 0.20 -26.23
C LYS A 207 11.62 -0.31 -26.54
N LYS A 208 12.55 0.63 -26.62
CA LYS A 208 13.95 0.33 -26.92
C LYS A 208 14.58 -0.44 -25.76
N THR A 209 14.78 -1.74 -25.97
CA THR A 209 15.36 -2.65 -24.99
C THR A 209 16.85 -2.88 -25.27
N PHE A 210 17.67 -2.94 -24.22
CA PHE A 210 19.09 -3.24 -24.29
C PHE A 210 19.50 -4.29 -23.25
N VAL A 211 20.06 -5.41 -23.77
CA VAL A 211 20.60 -6.48 -22.92
C VAL A 211 22.07 -6.23 -22.66
N CYS A 212 22.40 -5.88 -21.42
CA CYS A 212 23.78 -5.59 -21.02
C CYS A 212 24.63 -6.87 -20.98
N ASP A 213 25.85 -6.79 -21.55
CA ASP A 213 26.80 -7.91 -21.59
C ASP A 213 27.94 -7.82 -20.56
N GLY A 214 27.96 -6.76 -19.76
CA GLY A 214 28.97 -6.48 -18.75
C GLY A 214 30.06 -5.50 -19.20
N LYS A 215 30.09 -5.13 -20.47
CA LYS A 215 30.99 -4.09 -21.03
C LYS A 215 30.19 -2.92 -21.60
N ASN A 216 29.12 -3.23 -22.30
CA ASN A 216 28.30 -2.28 -23.02
C ASN A 216 27.09 -1.87 -22.21
N PHE A 217 26.78 -0.58 -22.22
CA PHE A 217 25.65 0.05 -21.59
C PHE A 217 25.01 1.02 -22.59
N SER A 218 23.69 1.15 -22.57
CA SER A 218 22.97 2.07 -23.46
C SER A 218 22.21 3.10 -22.65
N ASP A 219 22.62 4.36 -22.78
CA ASP A 219 21.92 5.49 -22.15
C ASP A 219 20.58 5.77 -22.82
N ASP A 220 20.43 5.43 -24.10
CA ASP A 220 19.20 5.66 -24.87
C ASP A 220 18.16 4.55 -24.67
N ALA A 221 18.50 3.42 -24.06
CA ALA A 221 17.55 2.35 -23.85
C ALA A 221 16.48 2.75 -22.84
N GLU A 222 15.22 2.48 -23.12
CA GLU A 222 14.12 2.65 -22.19
C GLU A 222 14.04 1.47 -21.19
N ILE A 223 14.51 0.29 -21.64
CA ILE A 223 14.55 -0.92 -20.83
C ILE A 223 15.97 -1.48 -20.84
N LEU A 224 16.58 -1.54 -19.66
CA LEU A 224 17.89 -2.13 -19.44
C LEU A 224 17.72 -3.50 -18.79
N ILE A 225 18.33 -4.53 -19.35
CA ILE A 225 18.27 -5.90 -18.81
C ILE A 225 19.69 -6.35 -18.48
N MET A 226 19.92 -6.71 -17.23
CA MET A 226 21.24 -7.18 -16.79
C MET A 226 21.13 -8.32 -15.79
N ASN A 227 22.19 -9.10 -15.70
CA ASN A 227 22.26 -10.12 -14.66
C ASN A 227 22.98 -9.60 -13.41
N TYR A 228 22.78 -10.28 -12.32
CA TYR A 228 23.29 -9.92 -11.01
C TYR A 228 24.80 -9.65 -10.96
N ASP A 229 25.60 -10.43 -11.69
CA ASP A 229 27.07 -10.37 -11.58
C ASP A 229 27.69 -9.17 -12.28
N ILE A 230 27.02 -8.60 -13.28
CA ILE A 230 27.55 -7.47 -14.04
C ILE A 230 27.14 -6.10 -13.49
N ILE A 231 26.25 -6.04 -12.49
CA ILE A 231 25.80 -4.76 -11.88
C ILE A 231 27.01 -3.96 -11.39
N LYS A 232 28.00 -4.63 -10.78
CA LYS A 232 29.24 -4.02 -10.28
C LYS A 232 30.03 -3.25 -11.35
N ASN A 233 29.83 -3.57 -12.63
CA ASN A 233 30.54 -2.92 -13.74
C ASN A 233 29.89 -1.57 -14.12
N PHE A 234 28.68 -1.33 -13.68
CA PHE A 234 27.87 -0.16 -14.03
C PHE A 234 27.38 0.63 -12.82
N HIS A 235 27.64 0.14 -11.62
CA HIS A 235 27.26 0.77 -10.37
C HIS A 235 28.37 0.67 -9.33
N ASP A 236 28.88 1.83 -8.88
CA ASP A 236 29.83 1.94 -7.77
C ASP A 236 29.17 2.71 -6.61
N PRO A 237 28.91 2.06 -5.47
CA PRO A 237 28.35 2.72 -4.29
C PRO A 237 29.24 3.82 -3.70
N LYS A 238 30.55 3.75 -3.96
CA LYS A 238 31.53 4.70 -3.44
C LYS A 238 31.68 5.93 -4.34
N ASP A 239 31.52 5.73 -5.64
CA ASP A 239 31.58 6.79 -6.63
C ASP A 239 30.35 6.79 -7.52
N LYS A 240 29.29 7.46 -7.03
CA LYS A 240 28.03 7.57 -7.76
C LYS A 240 28.13 8.38 -9.04
N THR A 241 29.14 9.25 -9.16
CA THR A 241 29.34 10.06 -10.37
C THR A 241 29.74 9.19 -11.56
N ASN A 242 30.42 8.08 -11.32
CA ASN A 242 30.80 7.08 -12.32
C ASN A 242 29.79 5.95 -12.47
N SER A 243 28.71 5.94 -11.69
CA SER A 243 27.68 4.92 -11.79
C SER A 243 26.72 5.22 -12.96
N LYS A 244 26.87 4.49 -14.06
CA LYS A 244 25.98 4.60 -15.23
C LYS A 244 24.52 4.33 -14.88
N ILE A 245 24.27 3.33 -14.04
CA ILE A 245 22.90 3.00 -13.62
C ILE A 245 22.31 4.15 -12.79
N PHE A 246 23.06 4.69 -11.84
CA PHE A 246 22.59 5.78 -10.99
C PHE A 246 22.26 7.05 -11.81
N ASN A 247 23.10 7.36 -12.81
CA ASN A 247 22.93 8.52 -13.67
C ASN A 247 21.82 8.35 -14.73
N SER A 248 21.29 7.14 -14.89
CA SER A 248 20.27 6.83 -15.90
C SER A 248 18.84 7.18 -15.49
N ASN A 249 18.61 7.75 -14.29
CA ASN A 249 17.27 8.12 -13.81
C ASN A 249 16.23 6.98 -13.95
N ILE A 250 16.52 5.84 -13.32
CA ILE A 250 15.64 4.67 -13.36
C ILE A 250 14.37 4.94 -12.56
N ASP A 251 13.20 4.81 -13.20
CA ASP A 251 11.88 4.99 -12.57
C ASP A 251 11.41 3.72 -11.87
N LEU A 252 11.69 2.56 -12.48
CA LEU A 252 11.26 1.25 -12.02
C LEU A 252 12.41 0.25 -12.05
N VAL A 253 12.64 -0.44 -10.94
CA VAL A 253 13.52 -1.63 -10.88
C VAL A 253 12.69 -2.87 -10.68
N ILE A 254 12.93 -3.88 -11.50
CA ILE A 254 12.36 -5.22 -11.42
C ILE A 254 13.49 -6.19 -11.12
N ILE A 255 13.35 -6.97 -10.05
CA ILE A 255 14.33 -7.98 -9.66
C ILE A 255 13.65 -9.34 -9.77
N ASP A 256 14.05 -10.10 -10.78
CA ASP A 256 13.52 -11.45 -11.02
C ASP A 256 14.36 -12.49 -10.29
N GLU A 257 13.70 -13.52 -9.80
CA GLU A 257 14.28 -14.53 -8.91
C GLU A 257 14.96 -13.91 -7.68
N ALA A 258 14.19 -13.06 -6.96
CA ALA A 258 14.69 -12.27 -5.84
C ALA A 258 15.36 -13.08 -4.72
N HIS A 259 15.17 -14.40 -4.69
CA HIS A 259 15.89 -15.29 -3.77
C HIS A 259 17.43 -15.20 -3.93
N TYR A 260 17.94 -14.74 -5.08
CA TYR A 260 19.39 -14.50 -5.26
C TYR A 260 19.96 -13.41 -4.37
N ILE A 261 19.12 -12.54 -3.79
CA ILE A 261 19.53 -11.44 -2.91
C ILE A 261 19.09 -11.62 -1.45
N GLN A 262 18.64 -12.78 -1.04
CA GLN A 262 18.21 -13.07 0.33
C GLN A 262 19.35 -12.93 1.35
N ASN A 263 20.59 -13.31 0.98
CA ASN A 263 21.73 -13.17 1.88
C ASN A 263 22.17 -11.71 1.96
N VAL A 264 21.78 -11.02 3.03
CA VAL A 264 22.11 -9.61 3.28
C VAL A 264 23.61 -9.32 3.40
N GLN A 265 24.42 -10.32 3.72
CA GLN A 265 25.87 -10.19 3.82
C GLN A 265 26.57 -10.32 2.45
N ALA A 266 25.89 -10.89 1.46
CA ALA A 266 26.47 -11.07 0.14
C ALA A 266 26.75 -9.71 -0.53
N GLN A 267 27.91 -9.62 -1.19
CA GLN A 267 28.32 -8.38 -1.86
C GLN A 267 27.28 -7.93 -2.91
N ARG A 268 26.67 -8.86 -3.67
CA ARG A 268 25.64 -8.56 -4.66
C ARG A 268 24.40 -7.92 -4.02
N THR A 269 23.98 -8.40 -2.85
CA THR A 269 22.83 -7.87 -2.12
C THR A 269 23.09 -6.44 -1.63
N LYS A 270 24.28 -6.20 -1.07
CA LYS A 270 24.68 -4.85 -0.63
C LYS A 270 24.71 -3.87 -1.79
N LEU A 271 25.21 -4.31 -2.94
CA LEU A 271 25.27 -3.49 -4.16
C LEU A 271 23.87 -3.14 -4.69
N ILE A 272 22.98 -4.13 -4.76
CA ILE A 272 21.60 -3.92 -5.21
C ILE A 272 20.84 -3.05 -4.21
N ASN A 273 21.00 -3.28 -2.92
CA ASN A 273 20.36 -2.46 -1.89
C ASN A 273 20.76 -0.98 -1.99
N ASP A 274 22.05 -0.70 -2.30
CA ASP A 274 22.47 0.68 -2.53
C ASP A 274 21.83 1.28 -3.80
N LEU A 275 21.78 0.51 -4.86
CA LEU A 275 21.18 0.92 -6.13
C LEU A 275 19.69 1.28 -6.01
N VAL A 276 18.92 0.48 -5.27
CA VAL A 276 17.46 0.66 -5.19
C VAL A 276 16.99 1.64 -4.12
N LYS A 277 17.88 2.21 -3.30
CA LYS A 277 17.51 3.12 -2.20
C LYS A 277 16.63 4.29 -2.64
N ASN A 278 16.94 4.88 -3.78
CA ASN A 278 16.30 6.10 -4.27
C ASN A 278 15.37 5.84 -5.45
N VAL A 279 15.12 4.59 -5.82
CA VAL A 279 14.23 4.26 -6.92
C VAL A 279 12.78 4.39 -6.47
N GLU A 280 11.96 5.01 -7.30
CA GLU A 280 10.56 5.24 -6.97
C GLU A 280 9.78 3.93 -6.85
N ARG A 281 9.97 3.00 -7.80
CA ARG A 281 9.28 1.70 -7.82
C ARG A 281 10.25 0.55 -7.82
N LEU A 282 10.01 -0.42 -6.95
CA LEU A 282 10.80 -1.64 -6.83
C LEU A 282 9.88 -2.85 -6.74
N TRP A 283 9.98 -3.76 -7.71
CA TRP A 283 9.24 -5.02 -7.71
C TRP A 283 10.19 -6.20 -7.66
N LEU A 284 9.94 -7.08 -6.71
CA LEU A 284 10.68 -8.33 -6.52
C LEU A 284 9.80 -9.48 -6.99
N LEU A 285 10.32 -10.34 -7.85
CA LEU A 285 9.62 -11.50 -8.36
C LEU A 285 10.30 -12.77 -7.85
N THR A 286 9.54 -13.71 -7.34
CA THR A 286 10.07 -15.01 -6.91
C THR A 286 9.00 -16.07 -6.94
N GLY A 287 9.35 -17.28 -7.34
CA GLY A 287 8.50 -18.46 -7.21
C GLY A 287 8.76 -19.22 -5.90
N THR A 288 9.77 -18.81 -5.15
CA THR A 288 10.19 -19.45 -3.89
C THR A 288 10.42 -18.37 -2.84
N PRO A 289 9.34 -17.73 -2.31
CA PRO A 289 9.47 -16.62 -1.38
C PRO A 289 10.12 -17.03 -0.07
N MET A 290 9.94 -18.27 0.37
CA MET A 290 10.61 -18.82 1.56
C MET A 290 11.52 -19.97 1.17
N THR A 291 12.80 -19.82 1.48
CA THR A 291 13.77 -20.93 1.54
C THR A 291 13.77 -21.51 2.95
N SER A 292 14.58 -22.54 3.19
CA SER A 292 14.64 -23.31 4.45
C SER A 292 14.91 -22.49 5.75
N ARG A 293 15.09 -21.18 5.66
CA ARG A 293 15.37 -20.29 6.81
C ARG A 293 14.49 -19.04 6.76
N PRO A 294 13.43 -18.96 7.57
CA PRO A 294 12.52 -17.80 7.62
C PRO A 294 13.19 -16.46 7.96
N ILE A 295 14.35 -16.50 8.65
CA ILE A 295 15.09 -15.30 9.08
C ILE A 295 15.70 -14.48 7.93
N ASN A 296 15.61 -14.95 6.71
CA ASN A 296 16.19 -14.29 5.53
C ASN A 296 15.24 -13.27 4.86
N TYR A 297 14.08 -12.98 5.48
CA TYR A 297 13.04 -12.05 4.97
C TYR A 297 12.81 -10.89 5.93
#